data_8ff975ec7279454c586ac400fc09f2ee
#
_entry.id   8ff975ec7279454c586ac400fc09f2ee
#
_cell.length_a   1.000
_cell.length_b   1.000
_cell.length_c   1.000
_cell.angle_alpha   90.00
_cell.angle_beta   90.00
_cell.angle_gamma   90.00
#
_symmetry.space_group_name_H-M   'P 1'
#
loop_
_entity.id
_entity.type
_entity.pdbx_description
1 polymer ?
#
loop_
_entity_poly.entity_id
_entity_poly.type
_entity_poly.pdbx_seq_one_letter_code
_entity_poly.pdbx_strand_id
1 'polypeptide(L)'
;VGTPGRLLDLYRQGQLTLKNVSRVVLDEADEMLDLGFLPDVEKIFTSTPARQQTMLFSATMPGDIIALARRFMNQPVHIRTQDSEDEGAVVSRIVQHVIRAHAMDKIELLGRILQANGRGPTIVFCRTKRTAQKTSDELVERGFNAATIHGDLGQSAREKALNDFKAGKSDVLIATDVAARGIDIDGITHVINYQCPE
;
A
#
# COMPACT_ATOMS: atom_id res chain seq x y z
N VAL A 1 -8.36 -0.15 17.77
CA VAL A 1 -7.92 -0.30 16.38
C VAL A 1 -6.41 -0.53 16.38
N GLY A 2 -5.90 -1.42 15.53
CA GLY A 2 -4.48 -1.69 15.41
C GLY A 2 -4.19 -2.72 14.33
N THR A 3 -2.91 -2.88 13.99
CA THR A 3 -2.44 -3.93 13.08
C THR A 3 -2.51 -5.30 13.77
N PRO A 4 -2.69 -6.42 13.03
CA PRO A 4 -2.79 -7.76 13.61
C PRO A 4 -1.64 -8.11 14.56
N GLY A 5 -0.40 -7.85 14.15
CA GLY A 5 0.78 -8.12 14.97
C GLY A 5 0.79 -7.33 16.30
N ARG A 6 0.41 -6.04 16.26
CA ARG A 6 0.36 -5.21 17.48
C ARG A 6 -0.75 -5.66 18.44
N LEU A 7 -1.91 -6.01 17.90
CA LEU A 7 -3.01 -6.53 18.72
C LEU A 7 -2.62 -7.84 19.42
N LEU A 8 -1.98 -8.75 18.70
CA LEU A 8 -1.50 -10.01 19.28
C LEU A 8 -0.37 -9.83 20.28
N ASP A 9 0.52 -8.86 20.06
CA ASP A 9 1.58 -8.52 21.02
C ASP A 9 0.98 -8.08 22.35
N LEU A 10 0.06 -7.10 22.35
CA LEU A 10 -0.64 -6.64 23.54
C LEU A 10 -1.49 -7.74 24.19
N TYR A 11 -2.10 -8.61 23.40
CA TYR A 11 -2.85 -9.75 23.89
C TYR A 11 -1.95 -10.75 24.63
N ARG A 12 -0.78 -11.08 24.07
CA ARG A 12 0.21 -11.97 24.71
C ARG A 12 0.79 -11.40 25.99
N GLN A 13 0.95 -10.06 26.06
CA GLN A 13 1.41 -9.35 27.26
C GLN A 13 0.31 -9.20 28.33
N GLY A 14 -0.92 -9.65 28.06
CA GLY A 14 -2.05 -9.49 28.98
C GLY A 14 -2.59 -8.06 29.10
N GLN A 15 -2.08 -7.14 28.26
CA GLN A 15 -2.53 -5.74 28.25
C GLN A 15 -3.83 -5.53 27.47
N LEU A 16 -4.20 -6.50 26.63
CA LEU A 16 -5.43 -6.50 25.85
C LEU A 16 -6.19 -7.80 26.09
N THR A 17 -7.50 -7.70 26.36
CA THR A 17 -8.39 -8.85 26.35
C THR A 17 -9.33 -8.80 25.15
N LEU A 18 -9.47 -9.92 24.46
CA LEU A 18 -10.35 -10.07 23.30
C LEU A 18 -11.64 -10.86 23.65
N LYS A 19 -11.77 -11.34 24.89
CA LYS A 19 -12.87 -12.24 25.29
C LYS A 19 -14.26 -11.62 25.14
N ASN A 20 -14.37 -10.30 25.35
CA ASN A 20 -15.66 -9.58 25.33
C ASN A 20 -15.89 -8.80 24.02
N VAL A 21 -15.07 -9.02 23.01
CA VAL A 21 -15.22 -8.35 21.71
C VAL A 21 -16.46 -8.89 21.02
N SER A 22 -17.46 -8.04 20.80
CA SER A 22 -18.71 -8.40 20.13
C SER A 22 -18.69 -8.15 18.63
N ARG A 23 -17.86 -7.23 18.15
CA ARG A 23 -17.75 -6.88 16.73
C ARG A 23 -16.29 -6.88 16.30
N VAL A 24 -16.02 -7.49 15.16
CA VAL A 24 -14.68 -7.47 14.53
C VAL A 24 -14.80 -6.90 13.14
N VAL A 25 -13.95 -5.94 12.83
CA VAL A 25 -13.80 -5.36 11.49
C VAL A 25 -12.41 -5.70 10.99
N LEU A 26 -12.34 -6.35 9.85
CA LEU A 26 -11.13 -6.56 9.08
C LEU A 26 -11.18 -5.63 7.88
N ASP A 27 -10.28 -4.67 7.82
CA ASP A 27 -10.18 -3.70 6.75
C ASP A 27 -8.90 -3.95 5.95
N GLU A 28 -8.92 -3.68 4.64
CA GLU A 28 -7.82 -3.98 3.73
C GLU A 28 -7.35 -5.44 3.83
N ALA A 29 -8.30 -6.40 3.77
CA ALA A 29 -8.02 -7.81 4.03
C ALA A 29 -7.03 -8.41 3.02
N ASP A 30 -7.11 -8.03 1.74
CA ASP A 30 -6.17 -8.41 0.69
C ASP A 30 -4.75 -7.93 0.97
N GLU A 31 -4.59 -6.71 1.47
CA GLU A 31 -3.31 -6.17 1.89
C GLU A 31 -2.70 -6.98 3.06
N MET A 32 -3.55 -7.39 4.00
CA MET A 32 -3.09 -8.24 5.12
C MET A 32 -2.67 -9.63 4.63
N LEU A 33 -3.30 -10.15 3.59
CA LEU A 33 -2.90 -11.40 2.94
C LEU A 33 -1.52 -11.27 2.30
N ASP A 34 -1.32 -10.24 1.48
CA ASP A 34 -0.06 -9.96 0.78
C ASP A 34 1.12 -9.76 1.74
N LEU A 35 0.86 -9.19 2.91
CA LEU A 35 1.83 -9.01 3.98
C LEU A 35 2.05 -10.27 4.84
N GLY A 36 1.34 -11.36 4.57
CA GLY A 36 1.46 -12.60 5.32
C GLY A 36 0.83 -12.58 6.71
N PHE A 37 -0.08 -11.65 7.00
CA PHE A 37 -0.75 -11.53 8.31
C PHE A 37 -1.97 -12.46 8.48
N LEU A 38 -2.30 -13.29 7.48
CA LEU A 38 -3.45 -14.18 7.55
C LEU A 38 -3.46 -15.07 8.81
N PRO A 39 -2.34 -15.70 9.22
CA PRO A 39 -2.30 -16.50 10.45
C PRO A 39 -2.57 -15.68 11.72
N ASP A 40 -2.13 -14.43 11.74
CA ASP A 40 -2.37 -13.54 12.88
C ASP A 40 -3.84 -13.09 12.94
N VAL A 41 -4.45 -12.82 11.79
CA VAL A 41 -5.88 -12.52 11.67
C VAL A 41 -6.73 -13.70 12.16
N GLU A 42 -6.43 -14.93 11.71
CA GLU A 42 -7.10 -16.16 12.17
C GLU A 42 -7.02 -16.33 13.70
N LYS A 43 -5.86 -16.02 14.28
CA LYS A 43 -5.64 -16.09 15.73
C LYS A 43 -6.49 -15.07 16.47
N ILE A 44 -6.63 -13.84 15.95
CA ILE A 44 -7.51 -12.81 16.54
C ILE A 44 -8.96 -13.30 16.47
N PHE A 45 -9.43 -13.80 15.33
CA PHE A 45 -10.78 -14.34 15.21
C PHE A 45 -11.06 -15.48 16.18
N THR A 46 -10.12 -16.37 16.39
CA THR A 46 -10.24 -17.49 17.34
C THR A 46 -10.24 -16.99 18.78
N SER A 47 -9.57 -15.88 19.05
CA SER A 47 -9.48 -15.28 20.42
C SER A 47 -10.67 -14.37 20.75
N THR A 48 -11.67 -14.23 19.88
CA THR A 48 -12.89 -13.42 20.06
C THR A 48 -14.14 -14.29 20.17
N PRO A 49 -14.32 -15.11 21.23
CA PRO A 49 -15.42 -16.07 21.32
C PRO A 49 -16.81 -15.43 21.46
N ALA A 50 -16.89 -14.21 22.02
CA ALA A 50 -18.14 -13.47 22.18
C ALA A 50 -18.54 -12.67 20.93
N ARG A 51 -17.85 -12.87 19.80
CA ARG A 51 -18.09 -12.14 18.55
C ARG A 51 -19.49 -12.45 18.00
N GLN A 52 -20.28 -11.42 17.83
CA GLN A 52 -21.63 -11.47 17.26
C GLN A 52 -21.66 -11.02 15.80
N GLN A 53 -20.76 -10.12 15.41
CA GLN A 53 -20.71 -9.55 14.07
C GLN A 53 -19.27 -9.53 13.57
N THR A 54 -19.10 -9.92 12.32
CA THR A 54 -17.84 -9.77 11.58
C THR A 54 -18.10 -8.99 10.31
N MET A 55 -17.30 -7.98 10.07
CA MET A 55 -17.29 -7.21 8.83
C MET A 55 -15.90 -7.34 8.19
N LEU A 56 -15.88 -7.58 6.89
CA LEU A 56 -14.65 -7.71 6.11
C LEU A 56 -14.74 -6.74 4.94
N PHE A 57 -13.74 -5.88 4.83
CA PHE A 57 -13.57 -4.94 3.73
C PHE A 57 -12.29 -5.29 2.97
N SER A 58 -12.36 -5.34 1.65
CA SER A 58 -11.25 -5.67 0.77
C SER A 58 -11.50 -5.09 -0.61
N ALA A 59 -10.45 -4.58 -1.25
CA ALA A 59 -10.54 -4.10 -2.63
C ALA A 59 -10.64 -5.28 -3.61
N THR A 60 -9.96 -6.39 -3.29
CA THR A 60 -9.99 -7.63 -4.08
C THR A 60 -10.46 -8.81 -3.23
N MET A 61 -10.97 -9.86 -3.88
CA MET A 61 -11.47 -11.06 -3.19
C MET A 61 -10.76 -12.33 -3.68
N PRO A 62 -9.44 -12.47 -3.46
CA PRO A 62 -8.71 -13.69 -3.80
C PRO A 62 -9.23 -14.89 -2.99
N GLY A 63 -8.93 -16.10 -3.48
CA GLY A 63 -9.43 -17.34 -2.89
C GLY A 63 -9.21 -17.49 -1.39
N ASP A 64 -8.08 -17.01 -0.89
CA ASP A 64 -7.73 -17.07 0.54
C ASP A 64 -8.58 -16.15 1.40
N ILE A 65 -8.95 -14.97 0.89
CA ILE A 65 -9.89 -14.06 1.58
C ILE A 65 -11.31 -14.65 1.59
N ILE A 66 -11.72 -15.28 0.49
CA ILE A 66 -12.99 -16.00 0.44
C ILE A 66 -13.00 -17.17 1.45
N ALA A 67 -11.90 -17.91 1.54
CA ALA A 67 -11.76 -19.02 2.51
C ALA A 67 -11.81 -18.50 3.96
N LEU A 68 -11.14 -17.38 4.26
CA LEU A 68 -11.21 -16.71 5.56
C LEU A 68 -12.64 -16.31 5.89
N ALA A 69 -13.33 -15.65 4.97
CA ALA A 69 -14.72 -15.24 5.14
C ALA A 69 -15.64 -16.44 5.42
N ARG A 70 -15.53 -17.52 4.65
CA ARG A 70 -16.31 -18.75 4.85
C ARG A 70 -16.09 -19.39 6.21
N ARG A 71 -14.86 -19.30 6.73
CA ARG A 71 -14.49 -19.92 8.02
C ARG A 71 -14.97 -19.12 9.22
N PHE A 72 -14.95 -17.79 9.16
CA PHE A 72 -15.15 -16.92 10.31
C PHE A 72 -16.40 -16.05 10.25
N MET A 73 -17.14 -16.05 9.15
CA MET A 73 -18.40 -15.33 8.99
C MET A 73 -19.54 -16.32 8.83
N ASN A 74 -20.70 -15.98 9.39
CA ASN A 74 -21.91 -16.79 9.27
C ASN A 74 -22.89 -16.11 8.31
N GLN A 75 -23.18 -16.76 7.18
CA GLN A 75 -24.08 -16.25 6.13
C GLN A 75 -23.86 -14.76 5.82
N PRO A 76 -22.64 -14.35 5.46
CA PRO A 76 -22.35 -12.95 5.22
C PRO A 76 -23.12 -12.42 4.00
N VAL A 77 -23.61 -11.20 4.12
CA VAL A 77 -24.11 -10.45 2.97
C VAL A 77 -22.90 -9.92 2.19
N HIS A 78 -22.85 -10.20 0.90
CA HIS A 78 -21.80 -9.69 0.03
C HIS A 78 -22.30 -8.42 -0.66
N ILE A 79 -21.65 -7.29 -0.36
CA ILE A 79 -21.95 -5.99 -0.95
C ILE A 79 -20.77 -5.60 -1.84
N ARG A 80 -21.01 -5.40 -3.13
CA ARG A 80 -20.06 -4.84 -4.08
C ARG A 80 -20.42 -3.38 -4.34
N THR A 81 -19.42 -2.52 -4.33
CA THR A 81 -19.57 -1.08 -4.58
C THR A 81 -19.18 -0.69 -6.01
N GLN A 82 -18.61 -1.63 -6.77
CA GLN A 82 -18.25 -1.44 -8.18
C GLN A 82 -19.15 -2.29 -9.08
N ASP A 83 -19.51 -1.75 -10.23
CA ASP A 83 -20.24 -2.48 -11.26
C ASP A 83 -19.36 -3.62 -11.80
N SER A 84 -19.99 -4.75 -12.12
CA SER A 84 -19.36 -6.02 -12.51
C SER A 84 -18.53 -5.98 -13.81
N GLU A 85 -18.48 -4.84 -14.48
CA GLU A 85 -17.71 -4.68 -15.72
C GLU A 85 -16.25 -4.31 -15.50
N ASP A 86 -15.85 -3.96 -14.25
CA ASP A 86 -14.50 -3.47 -13.91
C ASP A 86 -13.61 -4.52 -13.19
N GLU A 87 -14.00 -5.78 -13.14
CA GLU A 87 -13.11 -6.83 -12.58
C GLU A 87 -11.88 -7.03 -13.49
N GLY A 88 -10.78 -6.37 -13.11
CA GLY A 88 -9.51 -6.45 -13.83
C GLY A 88 -9.34 -5.45 -14.97
N ALA A 89 -10.33 -4.60 -15.23
CA ALA A 89 -10.18 -3.52 -16.18
C ALA A 89 -9.36 -2.39 -15.53
N VAL A 90 -8.26 -2.06 -16.16
CA VAL A 90 -7.57 -0.80 -15.91
C VAL A 90 -8.59 0.32 -16.11
N VAL A 91 -8.70 1.21 -15.13
CA VAL A 91 -9.56 2.40 -15.25
C VAL A 91 -9.28 3.03 -16.62
N SER A 92 -10.29 3.13 -17.47
CA SER A 92 -10.17 3.53 -18.88
C SER A 92 -9.49 4.90 -19.10
N ARG A 93 -9.33 5.67 -18.01
CA ARG A 93 -8.64 6.98 -17.99
C ARG A 93 -7.13 6.88 -17.75
N ILE A 94 -6.59 5.70 -17.40
CA ILE A 94 -5.16 5.51 -17.15
C ILE A 94 -4.49 5.03 -18.43
N VAL A 95 -3.62 5.86 -18.99
CA VAL A 95 -2.78 5.47 -20.13
C VAL A 95 -1.54 4.75 -19.61
N GLN A 96 -1.37 3.50 -20.01
CA GLN A 96 -0.23 2.68 -19.61
C GLN A 96 0.83 2.62 -20.69
N HIS A 97 2.09 2.76 -20.29
CA HIS A 97 3.25 2.61 -21.14
C HIS A 97 4.22 1.59 -20.57
N VAL A 98 4.75 0.72 -21.41
CA VAL A 98 5.85 -0.19 -21.05
C VAL A 98 7.09 0.25 -21.82
N ILE A 99 8.17 0.57 -21.10
CA ILE A 99 9.43 1.00 -21.66
C ILE A 99 10.51 0.00 -21.32
N ARG A 100 11.12 -0.61 -22.33
CA ARG A 100 12.24 -1.52 -22.14
C ARG A 100 13.54 -0.72 -22.06
N ALA A 101 14.29 -0.87 -20.98
CA ALA A 101 15.56 -0.20 -20.77
C ALA A 101 16.59 -1.15 -20.16
N HIS A 102 17.87 -0.93 -20.46
CA HIS A 102 18.95 -1.60 -19.74
C HIS A 102 19.03 -1.10 -18.31
N ALA A 103 19.49 -1.95 -17.39
CA ALA A 103 19.52 -1.60 -15.96
C ALA A 103 20.30 -0.31 -15.65
N MET A 104 21.39 -0.06 -16.39
CA MET A 104 22.23 1.14 -16.22
C MET A 104 21.60 2.41 -16.79
N ASP A 105 20.68 2.28 -17.72
CA ASP A 105 20.04 3.42 -18.39
C ASP A 105 18.74 3.86 -17.71
N LYS A 106 18.27 3.09 -16.72
CA LYS A 106 16.97 3.35 -16.07
C LYS A 106 16.88 4.72 -15.42
N ILE A 107 17.96 5.15 -14.75
CA ILE A 107 17.95 6.45 -14.07
C ILE A 107 17.97 7.62 -15.07
N GLU A 108 18.67 7.46 -16.17
CA GLU A 108 18.72 8.44 -17.26
C GLU A 108 17.34 8.54 -17.92
N LEU A 109 16.71 7.39 -18.22
CA LEU A 109 15.36 7.34 -18.76
C LEU A 109 14.35 7.97 -17.81
N LEU A 110 14.44 7.65 -16.50
CA LEU A 110 13.59 8.25 -15.48
C LEU A 110 13.75 9.78 -15.48
N GLY A 111 14.98 10.28 -15.51
CA GLY A 111 15.25 11.71 -15.60
C GLY A 111 14.63 12.37 -16.83
N ARG A 112 14.66 11.72 -18.00
CA ARG A 112 14.02 12.23 -19.23
C ARG A 112 12.48 12.26 -19.11
N ILE A 113 11.87 11.23 -18.51
CA ILE A 113 10.44 11.21 -18.25
C ILE A 113 10.05 12.35 -17.31
N LEU A 114 10.84 12.55 -16.26
CA LEU A 114 10.60 13.61 -15.27
C LEU A 114 10.79 15.04 -15.82
N GLN A 115 11.49 15.20 -16.94
CA GLN A 115 11.65 16.47 -17.66
C GLN A 115 10.56 16.72 -18.71
N ALA A 116 9.64 15.81 -18.94
CA ALA A 116 8.59 15.96 -19.93
C ALA A 116 7.68 17.16 -19.62
N ASN A 117 7.29 17.89 -20.68
CA ASN A 117 6.38 19.00 -20.56
C ASN A 117 4.99 18.54 -20.10
N GLY A 118 4.38 19.30 -19.20
CA GLY A 118 3.05 18.99 -18.65
C GLY A 118 3.03 17.91 -17.56
N ARG A 119 4.21 17.44 -17.12
CA ARG A 119 4.30 16.55 -15.96
C ARG A 119 3.96 17.32 -14.68
N GLY A 120 3.07 16.76 -13.88
CA GLY A 120 2.80 17.17 -12.51
C GLY A 120 3.47 16.25 -11.47
N PRO A 121 2.95 16.22 -10.24
CA PRO A 121 3.45 15.35 -9.18
C PRO A 121 3.53 13.89 -9.62
N THR A 122 4.67 13.26 -9.35
CA THR A 122 5.00 11.91 -9.83
C THR A 122 5.36 11.00 -8.66
N ILE A 123 4.82 9.80 -8.64
CA ILE A 123 5.23 8.74 -7.71
C ILE A 123 6.07 7.71 -8.48
N VAL A 124 7.20 7.32 -7.89
CA VAL A 124 8.10 6.29 -8.42
C VAL A 124 8.17 5.12 -7.44
N PHE A 125 7.66 3.98 -7.82
CA PHE A 125 7.71 2.77 -7.02
C PHE A 125 8.99 1.98 -7.24
N CYS A 126 9.64 1.61 -6.13
CA CYS A 126 10.83 0.77 -6.09
C CYS A 126 10.57 -0.47 -5.22
N ARG A 127 11.05 -1.65 -5.65
CA ARG A 127 10.86 -2.92 -4.92
C ARG A 127 11.54 -2.94 -3.55
N THR A 128 12.68 -2.28 -3.39
CA THR A 128 13.45 -2.31 -2.15
C THR A 128 13.74 -0.90 -1.63
N LYS A 129 13.82 -0.77 -0.31
CA LYS A 129 14.22 0.46 0.37
C LYS A 129 15.57 0.99 -0.11
N ARG A 130 16.53 0.09 -0.37
CA ARG A 130 17.84 0.44 -0.89
C ARG A 130 17.76 1.06 -2.29
N THR A 131 16.94 0.48 -3.17
CA THR A 131 16.72 1.05 -4.50
C THR A 131 15.99 2.39 -4.41
N ALA A 132 14.99 2.51 -3.54
CA ALA A 132 14.26 3.75 -3.36
C ALA A 132 15.18 4.88 -2.92
N GLN A 133 16.01 4.64 -1.89
CA GLN A 133 16.98 5.64 -1.41
C GLN A 133 17.97 6.00 -2.50
N LYS A 134 18.61 5.00 -3.14
CA LYS A 134 19.59 5.25 -4.21
C LYS A 134 19.00 6.05 -5.37
N THR A 135 17.79 5.71 -5.82
CA THR A 135 17.12 6.43 -6.91
C THR A 135 16.81 7.87 -6.51
N SER A 136 16.42 8.11 -5.25
CA SER A 136 16.20 9.45 -4.73
C SER A 136 17.48 10.27 -4.75
N ASP A 137 18.57 9.73 -4.22
CA ASP A 137 19.85 10.41 -4.14
C ASP A 137 20.37 10.80 -5.55
N GLU A 138 20.31 9.85 -6.49
CA GLU A 138 20.72 10.08 -7.89
C GLU A 138 19.84 11.12 -8.60
N LEU A 139 18.54 11.20 -8.30
CA LEU A 139 17.67 12.23 -8.85
C LEU A 139 17.95 13.61 -8.24
N VAL A 140 18.20 13.67 -6.94
CA VAL A 140 18.59 14.92 -6.26
C VAL A 140 19.92 15.46 -6.81
N GLU A 141 20.93 14.59 -7.01
CA GLU A 141 22.19 14.96 -7.65
C GLU A 141 22.02 15.51 -9.07
N ARG A 142 20.97 15.07 -9.78
CA ARG A 142 20.60 15.56 -11.12
C ARG A 142 19.72 16.81 -11.09
N GLY A 143 19.43 17.37 -9.89
CA GLY A 143 18.68 18.62 -9.71
C GLY A 143 17.17 18.46 -9.62
N PHE A 144 16.64 17.24 -9.45
CA PHE A 144 15.20 17.03 -9.22
C PHE A 144 14.85 17.24 -7.74
N ASN A 145 13.66 17.78 -7.48
CA ASN A 145 13.11 17.90 -6.13
C ASN A 145 12.45 16.59 -5.71
N ALA A 146 13.27 15.59 -5.38
CA ALA A 146 12.81 14.26 -5.02
C ALA A 146 12.80 14.05 -3.50
N ALA A 147 11.74 13.40 -3.01
CA ALA A 147 11.65 12.91 -1.64
C ALA A 147 11.50 11.39 -1.66
N THR A 148 11.89 10.71 -0.58
CA THR A 148 11.74 9.24 -0.49
C THR A 148 10.97 8.82 0.75
N ILE A 149 10.21 7.71 0.61
CA ILE A 149 9.51 7.05 1.72
C ILE A 149 9.77 5.55 1.67
N HIS A 150 10.36 5.00 2.72
CA HIS A 150 10.59 3.57 2.89
C HIS A 150 10.63 3.17 4.37
N GLY A 151 10.65 1.86 4.63
CA GLY A 151 10.49 1.32 5.98
C GLY A 151 11.57 1.67 7.00
N ASP A 152 12.77 2.11 6.57
CA ASP A 152 13.84 2.52 7.49
C ASP A 152 13.72 3.97 7.96
N LEU A 153 12.83 4.76 7.36
CA LEU A 153 12.57 6.11 7.81
C LEU A 153 11.68 6.09 9.07
N GLY A 154 12.06 6.88 10.07
CA GLY A 154 11.21 7.14 11.22
C GLY A 154 9.90 7.84 10.80
N GLN A 155 8.85 7.68 11.63
CA GLN A 155 7.52 8.21 11.33
C GLN A 155 7.53 9.71 10.99
N SER A 156 8.26 10.51 11.76
CA SER A 156 8.38 11.95 11.54
C SER A 156 9.01 12.30 10.18
N ALA A 157 10.02 11.54 9.74
CA ALA A 157 10.65 11.75 8.42
C ALA A 157 9.70 11.38 7.28
N ARG A 158 8.90 10.31 7.44
CA ARG A 158 7.88 9.90 6.48
C ARG A 158 6.78 10.96 6.34
N GLU A 159 6.25 11.45 7.45
CA GLU A 159 5.24 12.51 7.49
C GLU A 159 5.77 13.79 6.85
N LYS A 160 7.02 14.16 7.13
CA LYS A 160 7.65 15.33 6.50
C LYS A 160 7.75 15.15 4.99
N ALA A 161 8.27 14.03 4.50
CA ALA A 161 8.40 13.77 3.07
C ALA A 161 7.05 13.83 2.35
N LEU A 162 6.01 13.27 2.97
CA LEU A 162 4.66 13.28 2.43
C LEU A 162 4.06 14.69 2.41
N ASN A 163 4.23 15.45 3.49
CA ASN A 163 3.76 16.82 3.59
C ASN A 163 4.49 17.75 2.60
N ASP A 164 5.79 17.58 2.42
CA ASP A 164 6.58 18.36 1.45
C ASP A 164 6.14 18.04 0.01
N PHE A 165 5.81 16.78 -0.29
CA PHE A 165 5.27 16.39 -1.58
C PHE A 165 3.85 16.95 -1.80
N LYS A 166 2.94 16.83 -0.83
CA LYS A 166 1.59 17.41 -0.89
C LYS A 166 1.60 18.94 -1.04
N ALA A 167 2.58 19.60 -0.44
CA ALA A 167 2.76 21.04 -0.53
C ALA A 167 3.48 21.51 -1.82
N GLY A 168 3.88 20.57 -2.71
CA GLY A 168 4.58 20.88 -3.94
C GLY A 168 6.03 21.33 -3.76
N LYS A 169 6.62 21.13 -2.57
CA LYS A 169 8.05 21.38 -2.33
C LYS A 169 8.94 20.32 -2.97
N SER A 170 8.45 19.08 -3.06
CA SER A 170 9.00 18.04 -3.90
C SER A 170 7.95 17.62 -4.91
N ASP A 171 8.35 17.38 -6.14
CA ASP A 171 7.46 17.00 -7.25
C ASP A 171 7.65 15.55 -7.67
N VAL A 172 8.60 14.85 -7.05
CA VAL A 172 8.86 13.42 -7.21
C VAL A 172 8.89 12.75 -5.84
N LEU A 173 8.01 11.78 -5.63
CA LEU A 173 8.01 10.93 -4.45
C LEU A 173 8.46 9.52 -4.82
N ILE A 174 9.56 9.05 -4.23
CA ILE A 174 10.07 7.71 -4.45
C ILE A 174 9.70 6.85 -3.25
N ALA A 175 9.02 5.75 -3.48
CA ALA A 175 8.47 4.93 -2.41
C ALA A 175 8.65 3.43 -2.67
N THR A 176 8.64 2.65 -1.60
CA THR A 176 8.38 1.22 -1.70
C THR A 176 6.88 0.97 -1.57
N ASP A 177 6.35 -0.09 -2.18
CA ASP A 177 4.93 -0.43 -2.16
C ASP A 177 4.35 -0.41 -0.73
N VAL A 178 5.03 -1.07 0.21
CA VAL A 178 4.61 -1.11 1.62
C VAL A 178 4.56 0.29 2.27
N ALA A 179 5.50 1.16 1.93
CA ALA A 179 5.57 2.50 2.53
C ALA A 179 4.58 3.49 1.90
N ALA A 180 4.14 3.22 0.69
CA ALA A 180 3.17 4.05 -0.04
C ALA A 180 1.71 3.66 0.20
N ARG A 181 1.45 2.54 0.88
CA ARG A 181 0.09 2.12 1.21
C ARG A 181 -0.64 3.16 2.04
N GLY A 182 -1.92 3.39 1.71
CA GLY A 182 -2.74 4.39 2.37
C GLY A 182 -2.35 5.84 2.07
N ILE A 183 -1.47 6.08 1.08
CA ILE A 183 -1.18 7.42 0.62
C ILE A 183 -2.31 7.86 -0.32
N ASP A 184 -3.08 8.83 0.15
CA ASP A 184 -4.09 9.53 -0.65
C ASP A 184 -3.55 10.92 -1.01
N ILE A 185 -3.26 11.12 -2.29
CA ILE A 185 -2.72 12.38 -2.82
C ILE A 185 -3.42 12.71 -4.14
N ASP A 186 -4.11 13.83 -4.13
CA ASP A 186 -4.74 14.38 -5.31
C ASP A 186 -3.70 14.92 -6.31
N GLY A 187 -4.07 14.91 -7.59
CA GLY A 187 -3.31 15.57 -8.65
C GLY A 187 -2.07 14.81 -9.12
N ILE A 188 -1.86 13.56 -8.74
CA ILE A 188 -0.81 12.71 -9.30
C ILE A 188 -1.04 12.55 -10.79
N THR A 189 -0.04 12.89 -11.58
CA THR A 189 -0.11 12.78 -13.05
C THR A 189 0.61 11.55 -13.59
N HIS A 190 1.66 11.11 -12.90
CA HIS A 190 2.47 9.97 -13.32
C HIS A 190 2.73 9.02 -12.16
N VAL A 191 2.55 7.73 -12.43
CA VAL A 191 2.98 6.64 -11.54
C VAL A 191 3.97 5.79 -12.33
N ILE A 192 5.17 5.61 -11.81
CA ILE A 192 6.25 4.92 -12.49
C ILE A 192 6.70 3.72 -11.66
N ASN A 193 6.52 2.52 -12.18
CA ASN A 193 7.13 1.32 -11.63
C ASN A 193 8.57 1.22 -12.13
N TYR A 194 9.54 1.65 -11.32
CA TYR A 194 10.97 1.63 -11.68
C TYR A 194 11.52 0.21 -11.86
N GLN A 195 10.94 -0.72 -11.16
CA GLN A 195 11.18 -2.15 -11.32
C GLN A 195 9.83 -2.84 -11.49
N CYS A 196 9.71 -3.72 -12.50
CA CYS A 196 8.51 -4.52 -12.64
C CYS A 196 8.27 -5.33 -11.36
N PRO A 197 7.01 -5.44 -10.90
CA PRO A 197 6.64 -6.43 -9.88
C PRO A 197 6.94 -7.84 -10.40
N GLU A 198 7.15 -8.76 -9.49
CA GLU A 198 7.34 -10.19 -9.79
C GLU A 198 6.04 -10.85 -10.17
#